data_7d1a1ed31c4e4539425684fd5ab50a47
#
_entry.id   7d1a1ed31c4e4539425684fd5ab50a47
#
_cell.length_a   1.000
_cell.length_b   1.000
_cell.length_c   1.000
_cell.angle_alpha   90.00
_cell.angle_beta   90.00
_cell.angle_gamma   90.00
#
_symmetry.space_group_name_H-M   'P 1'
#
loop_
_entity.id
_entity.type
_entity.pdbx_description
1 polymer ?
#
loop_
_entity_poly.entity_id
_entity_poly.type
_entity_poly.pdbx_seq_one_letter_code
_entity_poly.pdbx_strand_id
1 'polypeptide(L)'
;CLVEGDCDFIWGSAKVCLFEECEIRAAGDGYIVQARCPSAEDKGFVFLNCEITKASGVADGSMTLARSGGSKDYYDNVAYINCKMSSVIPAKGWHGDPAPNPAKATAASGWKEYGSMDATGSPLSITGRIAASYQLTDKEYEAGYKDRVKIFEGTSVGTDWLK
;
A
#
# COMPACT_ATOMS: atom_id res chain seq x y z
N CYS A 1 1.15 13.23 9.28
CA CYS A 1 0.68 12.58 10.52
C CYS A 1 1.53 11.33 10.83
N LEU A 2 1.37 10.77 12.04
CA LEU A 2 1.95 9.50 12.46
C LEU A 2 0.83 8.49 12.69
N VAL A 3 0.97 7.30 12.09
CA VAL A 3 0.11 6.14 12.35
C VAL A 3 1.03 5.00 12.80
N GLU A 4 0.75 4.44 13.98
CA GLU A 4 1.60 3.40 14.57
C GLU A 4 0.77 2.19 14.98
N GLY A 5 1.29 1.01 14.75
CA GLY A 5 0.65 -0.24 15.14
C GLY A 5 1.46 -1.47 14.73
N ASP A 6 0.91 -2.66 14.96
CA ASP A 6 1.60 -3.91 14.68
C ASP A 6 0.80 -4.91 13.82
N CYS A 7 -0.49 -5.06 14.04
CA CYS A 7 -1.26 -6.06 13.30
C CYS A 7 -2.53 -5.45 12.71
N ASP A 8 -2.61 -5.40 11.38
CA ASP A 8 -3.78 -4.90 10.64
C ASP A 8 -4.26 -3.54 11.19
N PHE A 9 -3.32 -2.67 11.54
CA PHE A 9 -3.68 -1.41 12.21
C PHE A 9 -4.30 -0.38 11.25
N ILE A 10 -4.26 -0.65 9.95
CA ILE A 10 -5.02 0.07 8.92
C ILE A 10 -5.88 -0.95 8.19
N TRP A 11 -7.20 -0.91 8.41
CA TRP A 11 -8.09 -1.90 7.82
C TRP A 11 -9.47 -1.33 7.54
N GLY A 12 -10.22 -2.00 6.68
CA GLY A 12 -11.61 -1.68 6.41
C GLY A 12 -12.01 -1.68 4.96
N SER A 13 -13.22 -1.19 4.70
CA SER A 13 -13.88 -1.15 3.38
C SER A 13 -13.76 0.25 2.77
N ALA A 14 -12.57 0.62 2.34
CA ALA A 14 -12.34 1.92 1.76
C ALA A 14 -12.56 1.91 0.25
N LYS A 15 -13.40 2.83 -0.25
CA LYS A 15 -13.44 3.14 -1.69
C LYS A 15 -12.18 3.89 -2.10
N VAL A 16 -11.75 4.84 -1.28
CA VAL A 16 -10.47 5.52 -1.36
C VAL A 16 -10.13 6.09 0.01
N CYS A 17 -8.94 5.77 0.52
CA CYS A 17 -8.40 6.31 1.76
C CYS A 17 -6.94 6.70 1.50
N LEU A 18 -6.66 7.99 1.50
CA LEU A 18 -5.34 8.53 1.19
C LEU A 18 -4.58 8.90 2.45
N PHE A 19 -3.38 8.31 2.58
CA PHE A 19 -2.33 8.76 3.49
C PHE A 19 -1.29 9.50 2.66
N GLU A 20 -1.13 10.79 2.89
CA GLU A 20 -0.18 11.62 2.15
C GLU A 20 0.84 12.24 3.10
N GLU A 21 2.12 12.03 2.81
CA GLU A 21 3.23 12.56 3.61
C GLU A 21 3.13 12.17 5.11
N CYS A 22 2.69 10.95 5.37
CA CYS A 22 2.56 10.41 6.72
C CYS A 22 3.74 9.50 7.07
N GLU A 23 4.05 9.40 8.35
CA GLU A 23 4.87 8.33 8.89
C GLU A 23 3.97 7.16 9.30
N ILE A 24 4.26 5.98 8.78
CA ILE A 24 3.60 4.72 9.14
C ILE A 24 4.62 3.88 9.88
N ARG A 25 4.45 3.74 11.19
CA ARG A 25 5.46 3.13 12.06
C ARG A 25 5.04 1.74 12.55
N ALA A 26 5.87 0.75 12.28
CA ALA A 26 5.72 -0.59 12.85
C ALA A 26 6.10 -0.59 14.34
N ALA A 27 5.16 -0.95 15.20
CA ALA A 27 5.39 -1.09 16.65
C ALA A 27 5.81 -2.52 17.06
N GLY A 28 5.66 -3.48 16.15
CA GLY A 28 6.02 -4.89 16.33
C GLY A 28 5.99 -5.62 15.00
N ASP A 29 6.03 -6.93 15.01
CA ASP A 29 5.86 -7.74 13.80
C ASP A 29 4.38 -7.85 13.41
N GLY A 30 4.10 -7.98 12.11
CA GLY A 30 2.74 -8.12 11.60
C GLY A 30 2.54 -7.57 10.21
N TYR A 31 1.44 -6.83 10.04
CA TYR A 31 0.97 -6.36 8.74
C TYR A 31 0.43 -4.93 8.87
N ILE A 32 0.73 -4.07 7.90
CA ILE A 32 0.24 -2.69 7.93
C ILE A 32 -1.24 -2.65 7.59
N VAL A 33 -1.62 -3.22 6.43
CA VAL A 33 -2.97 -3.08 5.89
C VAL A 33 -3.66 -4.44 5.74
N GLN A 34 -4.95 -4.47 6.11
CA GLN A 34 -5.89 -5.47 5.64
C GLN A 34 -7.06 -4.76 4.96
N ALA A 35 -7.06 -4.71 3.63
CA ALA A 35 -8.11 -4.08 2.85
C ALA A 35 -9.29 -5.04 2.64
N ARG A 36 -10.50 -4.48 2.64
CA ARG A 36 -11.75 -5.19 2.30
C ARG A 36 -12.59 -4.31 1.39
N CYS A 37 -12.02 -3.96 0.24
CA CYS A 37 -12.70 -3.08 -0.72
C CYS A 37 -13.84 -3.81 -1.40
N PRO A 38 -15.05 -3.24 -1.46
CA PRO A 38 -16.21 -3.93 -2.04
C PRO A 38 -16.15 -4.04 -3.56
N SER A 39 -15.36 -3.23 -4.26
CA SER A 39 -15.24 -3.24 -5.72
C SER A 39 -13.79 -3.33 -6.18
N ALA A 40 -13.59 -4.03 -7.30
CA ALA A 40 -12.28 -4.12 -7.95
C ALA A 40 -11.73 -2.77 -8.41
N GLU A 41 -12.62 -1.83 -8.72
CA GLU A 41 -12.27 -0.48 -9.18
C GLU A 41 -11.98 0.49 -8.04
N ASP A 42 -12.25 0.13 -6.79
CA ASP A 42 -11.92 0.98 -5.65
C ASP A 42 -10.41 1.23 -5.58
N LYS A 43 -10.00 2.47 -5.34
CA LYS A 43 -8.59 2.79 -5.08
C LYS A 43 -8.09 2.12 -3.80
N GLY A 44 -8.98 1.93 -2.84
CA GLY A 44 -8.64 1.34 -1.55
C GLY A 44 -7.74 2.24 -0.72
N PHE A 45 -6.73 1.65 -0.11
CA PHE A 45 -5.76 2.38 0.70
C PHE A 45 -4.57 2.80 -0.14
N VAL A 46 -4.32 4.11 -0.21
CA VAL A 46 -3.22 4.69 -1.00
C VAL A 46 -2.28 5.45 -0.06
N PHE A 47 -1.01 5.10 -0.11
CA PHE A 47 0.06 5.77 0.62
C PHE A 47 0.90 6.55 -0.39
N LEU A 48 0.83 7.88 -0.33
CA LEU A 48 1.52 8.78 -1.25
C LEU A 48 2.61 9.53 -0.50
N ASN A 49 3.85 9.37 -0.92
CA ASN A 49 5.02 10.06 -0.34
C ASN A 49 5.16 9.82 1.18
N CYS A 50 4.79 8.63 1.64
CA CYS A 50 4.88 8.27 3.05
C CYS A 50 6.25 7.68 3.40
N GLU A 51 6.55 7.63 4.70
CA GLU A 51 7.70 6.93 5.24
C GLU A 51 7.24 5.74 6.08
N ILE A 52 7.71 4.55 5.74
CA ILE A 52 7.46 3.33 6.50
C ILE A 52 8.65 3.13 7.45
N THR A 53 8.42 3.26 8.74
CA THR A 53 9.45 3.23 9.77
C THR A 53 9.19 2.10 10.78
N LYS A 54 10.05 1.97 11.76
CA LYS A 54 9.86 1.04 12.88
C LYS A 54 10.23 1.67 14.20
N ALA A 55 9.55 1.26 15.25
CA ALA A 55 9.92 1.60 16.62
C ALA A 55 11.24 0.91 17.03
N SER A 56 11.88 1.45 18.05
CA SER A 56 13.10 0.85 18.60
C SER A 56 12.85 -0.60 19.04
N GLY A 57 13.76 -1.50 18.70
CA GLY A 57 13.69 -2.92 19.04
C GLY A 57 12.85 -3.78 18.10
N VAL A 58 12.15 -3.21 17.15
CA VAL A 58 11.41 -3.98 16.14
C VAL A 58 12.40 -4.56 15.12
N ALA A 59 12.28 -5.87 14.86
CA ALA A 59 13.22 -6.59 14.01
C ALA A 59 13.09 -6.19 12.54
N ASP A 60 14.18 -6.25 11.80
CA ASP A 60 14.17 -6.12 10.35
C ASP A 60 13.33 -7.24 9.70
N GLY A 61 12.61 -6.91 8.64
CA GLY A 61 11.80 -7.87 7.88
C GLY A 61 10.57 -8.39 8.60
N SER A 62 10.16 -7.79 9.70
CA SER A 62 9.07 -8.28 10.55
C SER A 62 7.68 -7.75 10.18
N MET A 63 7.60 -6.74 9.30
CA MET A 63 6.34 -6.09 8.92
C MET A 63 6.14 -6.19 7.41
N THR A 64 4.99 -6.70 6.95
CA THR A 64 4.64 -6.65 5.54
C THR A 64 3.68 -5.49 5.23
N LEU A 65 3.67 -5.06 3.99
CA LEU A 65 2.87 -3.90 3.52
C LEU A 65 1.38 -4.15 3.65
N ALA A 66 0.95 -5.39 3.42
CA ALA A 66 -0.42 -5.82 3.62
C ALA A 66 -0.51 -7.34 3.72
N ARG A 67 -1.64 -7.82 4.25
CA ARG A 67 -2.09 -9.20 4.10
C ARG A 67 -3.52 -9.24 3.60
N SER A 68 -3.93 -10.38 3.05
CA SER A 68 -5.31 -10.64 2.67
C SER A 68 -6.08 -11.33 3.79
N GLY A 69 -7.36 -11.04 3.93
CA GLY A 69 -8.30 -11.82 4.74
C GLY A 69 -8.74 -13.13 4.08
N GLY A 70 -8.34 -13.40 2.83
CA GLY A 70 -8.69 -14.61 2.08
C GLY A 70 -10.12 -14.64 1.56
N SER A 71 -10.88 -13.55 1.67
CA SER A 71 -12.24 -13.47 1.13
C SER A 71 -12.24 -13.26 -0.37
N LYS A 72 -13.15 -13.93 -1.06
CA LYS A 72 -13.41 -13.72 -2.49
C LYS A 72 -14.41 -12.59 -2.76
N ASP A 73 -15.08 -12.11 -1.72
CA ASP A 73 -16.12 -11.08 -1.81
C ASP A 73 -15.55 -9.67 -1.71
N TYR A 74 -14.29 -9.54 -1.30
CA TYR A 74 -13.61 -8.26 -1.11
C TYR A 74 -12.28 -8.23 -1.85
N TYR A 75 -11.89 -7.03 -2.27
CA TYR A 75 -10.64 -6.79 -3.02
C TYR A 75 -9.58 -6.19 -2.12
N ASP A 76 -8.36 -6.69 -2.27
CA ASP A 76 -7.19 -6.26 -1.51
C ASP A 76 -6.49 -5.07 -2.21
N ASN A 77 -7.21 -3.95 -2.36
CA ASN A 77 -6.70 -2.80 -3.10
C ASN A 77 -5.86 -1.90 -2.19
N VAL A 78 -4.54 -1.95 -2.37
CA VAL A 78 -3.55 -1.17 -1.62
C VAL A 78 -2.47 -0.69 -2.59
N ALA A 79 -2.07 0.56 -2.48
CA ALA A 79 -1.00 1.14 -3.29
C ALA A 79 -0.02 1.94 -2.44
N TYR A 80 1.28 1.68 -2.61
CA TYR A 80 2.37 2.47 -2.03
C TYR A 80 3.08 3.22 -3.15
N ILE A 81 3.00 4.54 -3.13
CA ILE A 81 3.46 5.43 -4.20
C ILE A 81 4.55 6.36 -3.68
N ASN A 82 5.75 6.23 -4.22
CA ASN A 82 6.93 7.03 -3.82
C ASN A 82 7.16 7.02 -2.31
N CYS A 83 7.02 5.86 -1.69
CA CYS A 83 7.23 5.70 -0.25
C CYS A 83 8.66 5.28 0.05
N LYS A 84 9.23 5.84 1.13
CA LYS A 84 10.48 5.36 1.73
C LYS A 84 10.16 4.20 2.67
N MET A 85 10.89 3.11 2.54
CA MET A 85 10.67 1.91 3.34
C MET A 85 11.93 1.55 4.09
N SER A 86 11.84 1.52 5.41
CA SER A 86 12.93 1.04 6.26
C SER A 86 13.11 -0.48 6.12
N SER A 87 14.16 -1.00 6.73
CA SER A 87 14.47 -2.44 6.76
C SER A 87 13.40 -3.33 7.42
N VAL A 88 12.38 -2.73 8.04
CA VAL A 88 11.26 -3.47 8.63
C VAL A 88 10.45 -4.23 7.58
N ILE A 89 10.43 -3.73 6.34
CA ILE A 89 9.73 -4.40 5.23
C ILE A 89 10.67 -5.43 4.60
N PRO A 90 10.28 -6.72 4.58
CA PRO A 90 11.11 -7.77 3.96
C PRO A 90 11.14 -7.64 2.44
N ALA A 91 12.10 -8.32 1.81
CA ALA A 91 12.24 -8.29 0.33
C ALA A 91 10.97 -8.72 -0.40
N LYS A 92 10.20 -9.66 0.15
CA LYS A 92 8.92 -10.09 -0.42
C LYS A 92 7.83 -9.00 -0.41
N GLY A 93 7.95 -8.01 0.44
CA GLY A 93 7.07 -6.85 0.59
C GLY A 93 5.70 -7.15 1.19
N TRP A 94 5.03 -8.14 0.70
CA TRP A 94 3.63 -8.46 0.96
C TRP A 94 3.47 -9.86 1.56
N HIS A 95 2.40 -10.09 2.32
CA HIS A 95 2.10 -11.40 2.88
C HIS A 95 1.13 -12.16 1.99
N GLY A 96 1.63 -13.21 1.34
CA GLY A 96 0.91 -13.88 0.25
C GLY A 96 0.05 -15.08 0.66
N ASP A 97 -0.13 -15.36 1.94
CA ASP A 97 -0.93 -16.49 2.43
C ASP A 97 -1.87 -16.04 3.56
N PRO A 98 -3.20 -16.07 3.36
CA PRO A 98 -3.90 -16.47 2.13
C PRO A 98 -3.62 -15.54 0.95
N ALA A 99 -3.83 -16.08 -0.27
CA ALA A 99 -3.65 -15.30 -1.50
C ALA A 99 -4.58 -14.09 -1.54
N PRO A 100 -4.10 -12.94 -2.05
CA PRO A 100 -4.95 -11.76 -2.17
C PRO A 100 -6.01 -11.93 -3.26
N ASN A 101 -6.98 -11.04 -3.26
CA ASN A 101 -7.96 -10.91 -4.31
C ASN A 101 -7.84 -9.53 -4.99
N PRO A 102 -7.48 -9.44 -6.28
CA PRO A 102 -7.14 -10.55 -7.17
C PRO A 102 -5.83 -11.25 -6.79
N ALA A 103 -5.71 -12.53 -7.13
CA ALA A 103 -4.51 -13.31 -6.83
C ALA A 103 -3.25 -12.79 -7.53
N LYS A 104 -3.43 -11.99 -8.58
CA LYS A 104 -2.38 -11.25 -9.28
C LYS A 104 -2.88 -9.83 -9.53
N ALA A 105 -2.22 -8.87 -8.93
CA ALA A 105 -2.58 -7.47 -9.04
C ALA A 105 -2.35 -6.91 -10.46
N THR A 106 -3.11 -5.88 -10.77
CA THR A 106 -3.00 -5.06 -11.98
C THR A 106 -2.91 -3.59 -11.59
N ALA A 107 -2.80 -2.69 -12.56
CA ALA A 107 -2.86 -1.26 -12.29
C ALA A 107 -4.19 -0.83 -11.64
N ALA A 108 -5.28 -1.54 -11.91
CA ALA A 108 -6.61 -1.21 -11.41
C ALA A 108 -6.92 -1.84 -10.05
N SER A 109 -6.40 -3.03 -9.75
CA SER A 109 -6.86 -3.81 -8.59
C SER A 109 -5.73 -4.61 -7.97
N GLY A 110 -5.78 -4.80 -6.66
CA GLY A 110 -4.83 -5.58 -5.89
C GLY A 110 -3.67 -4.77 -5.31
N TRP A 111 -2.62 -5.47 -4.93
CA TRP A 111 -1.42 -4.89 -4.29
C TRP A 111 -0.47 -4.29 -5.32
N LYS A 112 -0.16 -3.00 -5.18
CA LYS A 112 0.69 -2.30 -6.14
C LYS A 112 1.64 -1.30 -5.48
N GLU A 113 2.74 -1.06 -6.16
CA GLU A 113 3.77 -0.10 -5.77
C GLU A 113 4.22 0.71 -6.98
N TYR A 114 4.79 1.87 -6.71
CA TYR A 114 5.53 2.68 -7.67
C TYR A 114 6.58 3.51 -6.95
N GLY A 115 7.79 3.51 -7.49
CA GLY A 115 8.86 4.38 -7.00
C GLY A 115 9.27 4.15 -5.55
N SER A 116 9.17 2.92 -5.05
CA SER A 116 9.58 2.58 -3.69
C SER A 116 11.07 2.85 -3.50
N MET A 117 11.40 3.47 -2.37
CA MET A 117 12.76 3.87 -1.98
C MET A 117 13.16 3.22 -0.67
N ASP A 118 14.45 3.08 -0.45
CA ASP A 118 14.97 2.76 0.88
C ASP A 118 14.87 3.96 1.84
N ALA A 119 15.27 3.79 3.10
CA ALA A 119 15.19 4.85 4.10
C ALA A 119 16.05 6.08 3.76
N THR A 120 17.05 5.96 2.89
CA THR A 120 17.90 7.06 2.43
C THR A 120 17.31 7.82 1.24
N GLY A 121 16.22 7.31 0.64
CA GLY A 121 15.61 7.88 -0.56
C GLY A 121 16.19 7.35 -1.87
N SER A 122 17.07 6.35 -1.81
CA SER A 122 17.58 5.66 -3.01
C SER A 122 16.57 4.62 -3.51
N PRO A 123 16.53 4.34 -4.84
CA PRO A 123 15.63 3.32 -5.36
C PRO A 123 15.79 1.98 -4.66
N LEU A 124 14.67 1.42 -4.21
CA LEU A 124 14.64 0.12 -3.53
C LEU A 124 14.60 -1.00 -4.58
N SER A 125 15.36 -2.06 -4.35
CA SER A 125 15.23 -3.26 -5.17
C SER A 125 13.88 -3.93 -4.91
N ILE A 126 13.11 -4.13 -5.98
CA ILE A 126 11.78 -4.77 -5.94
C ILE A 126 11.79 -6.19 -6.53
N THR A 127 12.96 -6.73 -6.84
CA THR A 127 13.07 -8.04 -7.49
C THR A 127 12.61 -9.19 -6.60
N GLY A 128 12.66 -9.01 -5.28
CA GLY A 128 12.19 -10.00 -4.30
C GLY A 128 10.69 -9.94 -4.02
N ARG A 129 9.94 -8.98 -4.57
CA ARG A 129 8.50 -8.87 -4.35
C ARG A 129 7.76 -10.10 -4.85
N ILE A 130 6.75 -10.54 -4.11
CA ILE A 130 5.94 -11.69 -4.53
C ILE A 130 5.21 -11.43 -5.85
N ALA A 131 4.97 -12.49 -6.62
CA ALA A 131 4.35 -12.40 -7.94
C ALA A 131 2.90 -11.87 -7.90
N ALA A 132 2.23 -11.94 -6.75
CA ALA A 132 0.88 -11.42 -6.57
C ALA A 132 0.82 -9.88 -6.65
N SER A 133 1.92 -9.18 -6.36
CA SER A 133 1.99 -7.72 -6.40
C SER A 133 2.38 -7.20 -7.78
N TYR A 134 2.10 -5.91 -8.01
CA TYR A 134 2.30 -5.25 -9.31
C TYR A 134 3.07 -3.95 -9.14
N GLN A 135 4.04 -3.72 -10.00
CA GLN A 135 4.75 -2.45 -10.09
C GLN A 135 4.11 -1.60 -11.21
N LEU A 136 3.57 -0.44 -10.86
CA LEU A 136 2.96 0.47 -11.84
C LEU A 136 4.01 0.96 -12.84
N THR A 137 3.59 1.11 -14.09
CA THR A 137 4.40 1.79 -15.10
C THR A 137 4.34 3.31 -14.87
N ASP A 138 5.27 4.07 -15.46
CA ASP A 138 5.26 5.53 -15.41
C ASP A 138 3.94 6.11 -15.92
N LYS A 139 3.40 5.53 -17.00
CA LYS A 139 2.12 5.96 -17.58
C LYS A 139 0.95 5.72 -16.62
N GLU A 140 0.92 4.58 -15.94
CA GLU A 140 -0.13 4.25 -14.96
C GLU A 140 -0.04 5.13 -13.73
N TYR A 141 1.16 5.41 -13.25
CA TYR A 141 1.41 6.38 -12.17
C TYR A 141 0.90 7.77 -12.54
N GLU A 142 1.30 8.30 -13.68
CA GLU A 142 0.88 9.63 -14.17
C GLU A 142 -0.64 9.72 -14.33
N ALA A 143 -1.27 8.65 -14.81
CA ALA A 143 -2.71 8.62 -15.07
C ALA A 143 -3.57 8.60 -13.81
N GLY A 144 -3.10 7.95 -12.72
CA GLY A 144 -3.97 7.65 -11.59
C GLY A 144 -3.43 7.87 -10.19
N TYR A 145 -2.13 8.16 -10.01
CA TYR A 145 -1.51 8.13 -8.68
C TYR A 145 -0.53 9.25 -8.37
N LYS A 146 -0.24 10.14 -9.31
CA LYS A 146 0.83 11.14 -9.14
C LYS A 146 0.59 12.17 -8.04
N ASP A 147 -0.67 12.45 -7.76
CA ASP A 147 -1.09 13.40 -6.75
C ASP A 147 -2.52 13.08 -6.25
N ARG A 148 -2.95 13.79 -5.20
CA ARG A 148 -4.28 13.58 -4.62
C ARG A 148 -5.41 13.80 -5.62
N VAL A 149 -5.27 14.73 -6.56
CA VAL A 149 -6.30 14.98 -7.57
C VAL A 149 -6.48 13.73 -8.44
N LYS A 150 -5.38 13.17 -8.95
CA LYS A 150 -5.43 11.96 -9.78
C LYS A 150 -5.91 10.73 -9.00
N ILE A 151 -5.59 10.64 -7.71
CA ILE A 151 -6.05 9.53 -6.87
C ILE A 151 -7.58 9.56 -6.71
N PHE A 152 -8.16 10.73 -6.48
CA PHE A 152 -9.61 10.86 -6.30
C PHE A 152 -10.40 11.02 -7.61
N GLU A 153 -9.76 11.46 -8.69
CA GLU A 153 -10.38 11.60 -10.00
C GLU A 153 -10.94 10.27 -10.49
N GLY A 154 -12.19 10.26 -10.95
CA GLY A 154 -12.87 9.04 -11.39
C GLY A 154 -13.36 8.12 -10.27
N THR A 155 -13.13 8.44 -9.01
CA THR A 155 -13.76 7.75 -7.88
C THR A 155 -15.14 8.31 -7.59
N SER A 156 -15.97 7.56 -6.87
CA SER A 156 -17.30 8.03 -6.45
C SER A 156 -17.27 9.22 -5.48
N VAL A 157 -16.10 9.48 -4.87
CA VAL A 157 -15.88 10.64 -3.99
C VAL A 157 -15.61 11.91 -4.79
N GLY A 158 -14.95 11.78 -5.95
CA GLY A 158 -14.62 12.91 -6.81
C GLY A 158 -13.60 13.87 -6.19
N THR A 159 -13.43 15.02 -6.84
CA THR A 159 -12.39 16.01 -6.49
C THR A 159 -12.94 17.36 -6.02
N ASP A 160 -14.24 17.56 -5.99
CA ASP A 160 -14.84 18.87 -5.69
C ASP A 160 -14.50 19.40 -4.30
N TRP A 161 -14.30 18.51 -3.35
CA TRP A 161 -13.92 18.85 -1.97
C TRP A 161 -12.44 19.27 -1.83
N LEU A 162 -11.62 19.08 -2.88
CA LEU A 162 -10.20 19.48 -2.91
C LEU A 162 -9.99 20.96 -3.26
N LYS A 163 -11.06 21.69 -3.58
CA LYS A 163 -11.00 23.12 -4.00
C LYS A 163 -10.88 24.05 -2.81
#